data_17a042eac37f8ba8b402e626c189e993
#
_entry.id   17a042eac37f8ba8b402e626c189e993
#
_cell.length_a   1.000
_cell.length_b   1.000
_cell.length_c   1.000
_cell.angle_alpha   90.00
_cell.angle_beta   90.00
_cell.angle_gamma   90.00
#
_symmetry.space_group_name_H-M   'P 1'
#
loop_
_entity.id
_entity.type
_entity.pdbx_description
1 polymer ?
#
loop_
_entity_poly.entity_id
_entity_poly.type
_entity_poly.pdbx_seq_one_letter_code
_entity_poly.pdbx_strand_id
1 'polypeptide(L)'
;MIDKIWNIKSKKIKEETIDEISKEHHIPRVISTILLNRGIESEDIAPYLRKSMADIINPMLMLDMDKAVERITNAIQSNEKIAVYGDYDVDGITSTALLYKFLLSLGADVEYYIPDRKGEGYGINIMAVNKLFKQGIKLMITVDCGITAIGEVEFAKLQGMDVIITDHHTCKDRLPTAAAAILNPKRPDCDYPFDALAGVGVAFKLILALAIKNGLKTTDVFNQYVDIATLGTIADVVPLLGENRVIVDKGLKILHNPKRIGIRAVMEVAGVLDKPLSASTIAFSIAPRLNAAGRLGSAATAVELLLTNDESRARELALLLDTENKERQQTERQIFDEALELIAKDPNFEKKKVIVLAQENWHQGVIGIVASRLCDMYYKPCILISHTNGVGKGSGRSIKGFNLFDALTHCEKQLIDFGGHAVAAGLNVNMSDIDSFIKEINKYADEVLSEQDMIPTVDIDCPLSERSVTLENAKLLSKLEPFGMNNEKPVFALAHAQVMNIAPVGADNKHLRLRIVKNNQTINCIGFGMGEFAEFIHQGDTVNIAFQMDINHYQGNETVQLILKDIKRK
;
A
#
# COMPACT_ATOMS: atom_id res chain seq x y z
N MET A 1 2.93 24.80 13.07
CA MET A 1 1.84 24.29 12.17
C MET A 1 2.19 24.65 10.73
N ILE A 2 2.20 23.68 9.80
CA ILE A 2 2.45 23.97 8.38
C ILE A 2 1.13 24.42 7.74
N ASP A 3 1.07 25.64 7.18
CA ASP A 3 -0.11 26.11 6.43
C ASP A 3 -0.24 25.27 5.14
N LYS A 4 -1.45 24.77 4.84
CA LYS A 4 -1.69 23.88 3.68
C LYS A 4 -2.37 24.64 2.56
N ILE A 5 -2.02 24.32 1.32
CA ILE A 5 -2.71 24.87 0.15
C ILE A 5 -3.93 24.00 -0.17
N TRP A 6 -5.11 24.62 -0.29
CA TRP A 6 -6.34 23.91 -0.69
C TRP A 6 -6.50 23.96 -2.21
N ASN A 7 -6.48 22.79 -2.83
CA ASN A 7 -6.70 22.61 -4.25
C ASN A 7 -8.12 22.06 -4.49
N ILE A 8 -9.01 22.89 -5.04
CA ILE A 8 -10.41 22.51 -5.30
C ILE A 8 -10.52 21.98 -6.73
N LYS A 9 -10.73 20.67 -6.88
CA LYS A 9 -10.78 19.98 -8.18
C LYS A 9 -12.03 20.34 -8.99
N SER A 10 -13.18 20.49 -8.34
CA SER A 10 -14.50 20.67 -9.00
C SER A 10 -14.66 21.96 -9.81
N LYS A 11 -13.76 22.94 -9.64
CA LYS A 11 -13.80 24.19 -10.42
C LYS A 11 -13.63 24.02 -11.94
N LYS A 12 -13.20 22.83 -12.39
CA LYS A 12 -12.91 22.53 -13.80
C LYS A 12 -14.08 21.85 -14.54
N ILE A 13 -15.12 21.40 -13.82
CA ILE A 13 -16.24 20.64 -14.39
C ILE A 13 -17.44 21.56 -14.54
N LYS A 14 -18.13 21.51 -15.69
CA LYS A 14 -19.34 22.27 -15.95
C LYS A 14 -20.52 21.70 -15.14
N GLU A 15 -21.34 22.57 -14.59
CA GLU A 15 -22.52 22.20 -13.80
C GLU A 15 -23.53 21.36 -14.63
N GLU A 16 -23.67 21.68 -15.93
CA GLU A 16 -24.57 20.93 -16.84
C GLU A 16 -24.14 19.47 -16.95
N THR A 17 -22.83 19.20 -17.07
CA THR A 17 -22.29 17.83 -17.13
C THR A 17 -22.55 17.05 -15.84
N ILE A 18 -22.42 17.72 -14.67
CA ILE A 18 -22.73 17.09 -13.38
C ILE A 18 -24.22 16.72 -13.32
N ASP A 19 -25.12 17.59 -13.82
CA ASP A 19 -26.56 17.34 -13.84
C ASP A 19 -26.97 16.23 -14.79
N GLU A 20 -26.33 16.17 -15.96
CA GLU A 20 -26.54 15.10 -16.94
C GLU A 20 -26.18 13.74 -16.35
N ILE A 21 -24.96 13.60 -15.82
CA ILE A 21 -24.48 12.36 -15.18
C ILE A 21 -25.33 11.96 -13.98
N SER A 22 -25.74 12.93 -13.16
CA SER A 22 -26.60 12.68 -12.00
C SER A 22 -27.96 12.08 -12.40
N LYS A 23 -28.56 12.58 -13.50
CA LYS A 23 -29.83 12.09 -14.02
C LYS A 23 -29.68 10.75 -14.72
N GLU A 24 -28.67 10.60 -15.58
CA GLU A 24 -28.40 9.38 -16.36
C GLU A 24 -28.19 8.17 -15.47
N HIS A 25 -27.32 8.30 -14.45
CA HIS A 25 -26.96 7.20 -13.55
C HIS A 25 -27.79 7.13 -12.27
N HIS A 26 -28.77 8.00 -12.08
CA HIS A 26 -29.61 8.07 -10.88
C HIS A 26 -28.80 8.16 -9.57
N ILE A 27 -27.76 8.99 -9.57
CA ILE A 27 -26.87 9.22 -8.42
C ILE A 27 -26.89 10.69 -8.00
N PRO A 28 -26.64 11.00 -6.69
CA PRO A 28 -26.57 12.39 -6.23
C PRO A 28 -25.47 13.19 -6.93
N ARG A 29 -25.72 14.49 -7.16
CA ARG A 29 -24.75 15.40 -7.78
C ARG A 29 -23.34 15.33 -7.13
N VAL A 30 -23.27 15.18 -5.81
CA VAL A 30 -21.99 15.06 -5.08
C VAL A 30 -21.20 13.83 -5.54
N ILE A 31 -21.88 12.71 -5.78
CA ILE A 31 -21.23 11.49 -6.30
C ILE A 31 -20.78 11.70 -7.74
N SER A 32 -21.63 12.28 -8.60
CA SER A 32 -21.27 12.63 -9.98
C SER A 32 -20.04 13.54 -10.04
N THR A 33 -19.99 14.58 -9.19
CA THR A 33 -18.85 15.50 -9.11
C THR A 33 -17.56 14.76 -8.73
N ILE A 34 -17.62 13.86 -7.75
CA ILE A 34 -16.46 13.08 -7.31
C ILE A 34 -15.96 12.15 -8.42
N LEU A 35 -16.87 11.44 -9.08
CA LEU A 35 -16.52 10.50 -10.16
C LEU A 35 -15.88 11.22 -11.35
N LEU A 36 -16.48 12.32 -11.78
CA LEU A 36 -15.93 13.16 -12.86
C LEU A 36 -14.56 13.77 -12.48
N ASN A 37 -14.37 14.21 -11.24
CA ASN A 37 -13.08 14.70 -10.74
C ASN A 37 -11.97 13.62 -10.71
N ARG A 38 -12.39 12.36 -10.67
CA ARG A 38 -11.48 11.20 -10.74
C ARG A 38 -11.23 10.73 -12.17
N GLY A 39 -11.77 11.43 -13.17
CA GLY A 39 -11.64 11.08 -14.59
C GLY A 39 -12.42 9.82 -14.98
N ILE A 40 -13.49 9.47 -14.23
CA ILE A 40 -14.35 8.33 -14.56
C ILE A 40 -15.38 8.84 -15.56
N GLU A 41 -15.31 8.33 -16.78
CA GLU A 41 -16.21 8.67 -17.87
C GLU A 41 -17.61 8.06 -17.64
N SER A 42 -18.66 8.59 -18.33
CA SER A 42 -20.06 8.17 -18.11
C SER A 42 -20.24 6.65 -18.25
N GLU A 43 -19.65 6.04 -19.26
CA GLU A 43 -19.71 4.60 -19.53
C GLU A 43 -19.12 3.72 -18.42
N ASP A 44 -18.13 4.23 -17.69
CA ASP A 44 -17.43 3.50 -16.62
C ASP A 44 -18.10 3.67 -15.24
N ILE A 45 -19.01 4.62 -15.09
CA ILE A 45 -19.67 4.88 -13.79
C ILE A 45 -20.46 3.66 -13.29
N ALA A 46 -21.24 3.04 -14.15
CA ALA A 46 -22.05 1.89 -13.77
C ALA A 46 -21.18 0.66 -13.37
N PRO A 47 -20.15 0.26 -14.14
CA PRO A 47 -19.17 -0.75 -13.72
C PRO A 47 -18.48 -0.38 -12.40
N TYR A 48 -17.99 0.85 -12.26
CA TYR A 48 -17.31 1.33 -11.06
C TYR A 48 -18.17 1.20 -9.80
N LEU A 49 -19.45 1.53 -9.87
CA LEU A 49 -20.38 1.43 -8.73
C LEU A 49 -20.83 -0.01 -8.47
N ARG A 50 -20.94 -0.85 -9.50
CA ARG A 50 -21.44 -2.23 -9.41
C ARG A 50 -20.45 -3.18 -8.76
N LYS A 51 -19.16 -3.10 -9.09
CA LYS A 51 -18.08 -3.98 -8.59
C LYS A 51 -18.43 -5.46 -8.76
N SER A 52 -18.67 -5.87 -10.01
CA SER A 52 -19.15 -7.21 -10.35
C SER A 52 -18.02 -8.16 -10.70
N MET A 53 -18.24 -9.46 -10.53
CA MET A 53 -17.37 -10.50 -11.08
C MET A 53 -17.24 -10.43 -12.60
N ALA A 54 -18.22 -9.84 -13.31
CA ALA A 54 -18.12 -9.59 -14.75
C ALA A 54 -17.06 -8.55 -15.13
N ASP A 55 -16.60 -7.77 -14.16
CA ASP A 55 -15.55 -6.76 -14.34
C ASP A 55 -14.14 -7.35 -14.12
N ILE A 56 -14.03 -8.64 -13.77
CA ILE A 56 -12.77 -9.39 -13.74
C ILE A 56 -12.39 -9.79 -15.16
N ILE A 57 -11.26 -9.29 -15.61
CA ILE A 57 -10.74 -9.49 -16.96
C ILE A 57 -10.35 -10.97 -17.16
N ASN A 58 -10.55 -11.50 -18.36
CA ASN A 58 -10.15 -12.86 -18.69
C ASN A 58 -8.63 -13.04 -18.47
N PRO A 59 -8.17 -13.96 -17.58
CA PRO A 59 -6.76 -14.13 -17.30
C PRO A 59 -5.94 -14.56 -18.53
N MET A 60 -6.57 -15.22 -19.51
CA MET A 60 -5.90 -15.66 -20.75
C MET A 60 -5.47 -14.53 -21.69
N LEU A 61 -5.89 -13.27 -21.40
CA LEU A 61 -5.41 -12.10 -22.14
C LEU A 61 -4.02 -11.63 -21.69
N MET A 62 -3.52 -12.09 -20.54
CA MET A 62 -2.17 -11.75 -20.10
C MET A 62 -1.13 -12.52 -20.95
N LEU A 63 -0.16 -11.79 -21.46
CA LEU A 63 0.88 -12.36 -22.32
C LEU A 63 1.61 -13.52 -21.62
N ASP A 64 1.91 -14.59 -22.34
CA ASP A 64 2.52 -15.85 -21.88
C ASP A 64 1.65 -16.67 -20.90
N MET A 65 0.40 -16.29 -20.61
CA MET A 65 -0.46 -17.05 -19.70
C MET A 65 -0.72 -18.47 -20.19
N ASP A 66 -0.90 -18.65 -21.49
CA ASP A 66 -1.06 -19.97 -22.14
C ASP A 66 0.16 -20.86 -21.93
N LYS A 67 1.37 -20.31 -22.13
CA LYS A 67 2.64 -21.02 -21.91
C LYS A 67 2.83 -21.41 -20.45
N ALA A 68 2.52 -20.49 -19.53
CA ALA A 68 2.60 -20.75 -18.09
C ALA A 68 1.65 -21.89 -17.67
N VAL A 69 0.39 -21.83 -18.11
CA VAL A 69 -0.64 -22.83 -17.83
C VAL A 69 -0.23 -24.19 -18.40
N GLU A 70 0.27 -24.25 -19.64
CA GLU A 70 0.74 -25.48 -20.27
C GLU A 70 1.94 -26.07 -19.53
N ARG A 71 2.96 -25.26 -19.21
CA ARG A 71 4.16 -25.73 -18.51
C ARG A 71 3.86 -26.28 -17.10
N ILE A 72 2.97 -25.60 -16.36
CA ILE A 72 2.53 -26.06 -15.03
C ILE A 72 1.72 -27.37 -15.16
N THR A 73 0.80 -27.42 -16.12
CA THR A 73 0.00 -28.64 -16.37
C THR A 73 0.89 -29.84 -16.68
N ASN A 74 1.91 -29.67 -17.54
CA ASN A 74 2.87 -30.71 -17.89
C ASN A 74 3.70 -31.14 -16.66
N ALA A 75 4.13 -30.19 -15.81
CA ALA A 75 4.86 -30.51 -14.58
C ALA A 75 4.01 -31.38 -13.62
N ILE A 76 2.73 -31.03 -13.43
CA ILE A 76 1.83 -31.81 -12.58
C ILE A 76 1.60 -33.22 -13.16
N GLN A 77 1.34 -33.32 -14.46
CA GLN A 77 1.11 -34.62 -15.14
C GLN A 77 2.34 -35.53 -15.11
N SER A 78 3.54 -34.95 -15.16
CA SER A 78 4.81 -35.66 -15.11
C SER A 78 5.35 -35.87 -13.69
N ASN A 79 4.63 -35.50 -12.66
CA ASN A 79 5.04 -35.51 -11.24
C ASN A 79 6.40 -34.81 -11.03
N GLU A 80 6.65 -33.71 -11.76
CA GLU A 80 7.83 -32.87 -11.52
C GLU A 80 7.67 -32.08 -10.24
N LYS A 81 8.77 -31.96 -9.48
CA LYS A 81 8.79 -31.08 -8.29
C LYS A 81 8.74 -29.61 -8.70
N ILE A 82 7.83 -28.88 -8.08
CA ILE A 82 7.60 -27.44 -8.30
C ILE A 82 8.00 -26.67 -7.06
N ALA A 83 8.67 -25.53 -7.21
CA ALA A 83 8.89 -24.56 -6.14
C ALA A 83 8.14 -23.25 -6.43
N VAL A 84 7.38 -22.75 -5.46
CA VAL A 84 6.86 -21.39 -5.46
C VAL A 84 7.86 -20.51 -4.72
N TYR A 85 8.51 -19.59 -5.43
CA TYR A 85 9.54 -18.70 -4.91
C TYR A 85 8.95 -17.29 -4.72
N GLY A 86 8.75 -16.86 -3.47
CA GLY A 86 8.12 -15.59 -3.14
C GLY A 86 9.06 -14.54 -2.58
N ASP A 87 8.53 -13.33 -2.39
CA ASP A 87 9.19 -12.29 -1.61
C ASP A 87 8.73 -12.31 -0.14
N TYR A 88 9.46 -11.57 0.71
CA TYR A 88 9.29 -11.58 2.17
C TYR A 88 8.25 -10.57 2.71
N ASP A 89 7.67 -9.73 1.87
CA ASP A 89 6.61 -8.81 2.29
C ASP A 89 5.21 -9.46 2.17
N VAL A 90 4.14 -8.72 2.53
CA VAL A 90 2.79 -9.28 2.55
C VAL A 90 2.31 -9.66 1.15
N ASP A 91 2.72 -8.95 0.10
CA ASP A 91 2.34 -9.31 -1.26
C ASP A 91 2.99 -10.63 -1.67
N GLY A 92 4.30 -10.78 -1.48
CA GLY A 92 5.02 -12.02 -1.71
C GLY A 92 4.51 -13.18 -0.83
N ILE A 93 4.26 -12.94 0.47
CA ILE A 93 3.71 -13.92 1.42
C ILE A 93 2.34 -14.43 0.95
N THR A 94 1.43 -13.53 0.59
CA THR A 94 0.08 -13.88 0.17
C THR A 94 0.06 -14.53 -1.19
N SER A 95 0.89 -14.07 -2.12
CA SER A 95 1.11 -14.70 -3.44
C SER A 95 1.58 -16.13 -3.31
N THR A 96 2.59 -16.35 -2.44
CA THR A 96 3.13 -17.69 -2.14
C THR A 96 2.08 -18.61 -1.56
N ALA A 97 1.37 -18.16 -0.52
CA ALA A 97 0.34 -18.98 0.13
C ALA A 97 -0.81 -19.33 -0.83
N LEU A 98 -1.23 -18.37 -1.67
CA LEU A 98 -2.31 -18.52 -2.62
C LEU A 98 -1.94 -19.56 -3.71
N LEU A 99 -0.81 -19.37 -4.37
CA LEU A 99 -0.38 -20.25 -5.46
C LEU A 99 -0.02 -21.65 -4.96
N TYR A 100 0.76 -21.75 -3.87
CA TYR A 100 1.10 -23.02 -3.23
C TYR A 100 -0.14 -23.85 -2.90
N LYS A 101 -1.12 -23.25 -2.21
CA LYS A 101 -2.35 -23.95 -1.80
C LYS A 101 -3.19 -24.41 -2.99
N PHE A 102 -3.23 -23.60 -4.06
CA PHE A 102 -3.95 -23.97 -5.27
C PHE A 102 -3.25 -25.12 -6.03
N LEU A 103 -1.94 -25.05 -6.23
CA LEU A 103 -1.18 -26.12 -6.87
C LEU A 103 -1.27 -27.45 -6.11
N LEU A 104 -1.19 -27.38 -4.77
CA LEU A 104 -1.40 -28.56 -3.93
C LEU A 104 -2.79 -29.17 -4.12
N SER A 105 -3.85 -28.35 -4.30
CA SER A 105 -5.20 -28.82 -4.58
C SER A 105 -5.38 -29.51 -5.93
N LEU A 106 -4.45 -29.23 -6.88
CA LEU A 106 -4.39 -29.91 -8.18
C LEU A 106 -3.52 -31.19 -8.15
N GLY A 107 -2.99 -31.57 -6.98
CA GLY A 107 -2.14 -32.75 -6.81
C GLY A 107 -0.68 -32.55 -7.19
N ALA A 108 -0.18 -31.32 -7.28
CA ALA A 108 1.22 -31.04 -7.56
C ALA A 108 2.13 -31.46 -6.39
N ASP A 109 3.32 -31.99 -6.72
CA ASP A 109 4.45 -32.09 -5.77
C ASP A 109 5.10 -30.71 -5.68
N VAL A 110 4.65 -29.91 -4.71
CA VAL A 110 4.99 -28.49 -4.61
C VAL A 110 5.54 -28.14 -3.24
N GLU A 111 6.59 -27.34 -3.22
CA GLU A 111 7.12 -26.68 -2.02
C GLU A 111 7.19 -25.17 -2.23
N TYR A 112 7.38 -24.38 -1.15
CA TYR A 112 7.59 -22.96 -1.27
C TYR A 112 8.93 -22.53 -0.66
N TYR A 113 9.47 -21.44 -1.17
CA TYR A 113 10.71 -20.84 -0.71
C TYR A 113 10.57 -19.33 -0.63
N ILE A 114 10.95 -18.75 0.49
CA ILE A 114 11.05 -17.29 0.66
C ILE A 114 12.46 -16.97 1.13
N PRO A 115 13.20 -16.09 0.43
CA PRO A 115 14.56 -15.73 0.80
C PRO A 115 14.59 -14.96 2.13
N ASP A 116 15.67 -15.14 2.90
CA ASP A 116 15.91 -14.35 4.11
C ASP A 116 16.39 -12.94 3.72
N ARG A 117 15.64 -11.94 4.13
CA ARG A 117 15.97 -10.53 3.88
C ARG A 117 17.38 -10.13 4.35
N LYS A 118 17.87 -10.70 5.46
CA LYS A 118 19.18 -10.35 6.05
C LYS A 118 20.33 -11.06 5.35
N GLY A 119 20.14 -12.33 4.99
CA GLY A 119 21.20 -13.17 4.43
C GLY A 119 21.21 -13.22 2.91
N GLU A 120 20.05 -13.18 2.26
CA GLU A 120 19.90 -13.43 0.83
C GLU A 120 19.48 -12.20 0.02
N GLY A 121 18.92 -11.18 0.69
CA GLY A 121 18.51 -9.93 0.06
C GLY A 121 17.12 -10.00 -0.60
N TYR A 122 16.88 -9.10 -1.55
CA TYR A 122 15.63 -9.01 -2.31
C TYR A 122 15.73 -9.76 -3.64
N GLY A 123 14.63 -10.43 -4.01
CA GLY A 123 14.49 -11.08 -5.30
C GLY A 123 15.15 -12.45 -5.39
N ILE A 124 15.31 -12.94 -6.63
CA ILE A 124 15.94 -14.24 -6.89
C ILE A 124 17.45 -14.13 -6.68
N ASN A 125 18.05 -15.16 -6.05
CA ASN A 125 19.49 -15.25 -5.92
C ASN A 125 20.03 -16.63 -6.35
N ILE A 126 21.24 -16.66 -6.87
CA ILE A 126 21.89 -17.87 -7.42
C ILE A 126 22.02 -18.98 -6.37
N MET A 127 22.27 -18.64 -5.11
CA MET A 127 22.41 -19.64 -4.03
C MET A 127 21.08 -20.36 -3.77
N ALA A 128 19.96 -19.62 -3.73
CA ALA A 128 18.63 -20.22 -3.60
C ALA A 128 18.27 -21.07 -4.81
N VAL A 129 18.54 -20.60 -6.04
CA VAL A 129 18.34 -21.38 -7.27
C VAL A 129 19.12 -22.71 -7.21
N ASN A 130 20.40 -22.68 -6.82
CA ASN A 130 21.23 -23.87 -6.70
C ASN A 130 20.73 -24.82 -5.59
N LYS A 131 20.23 -24.28 -4.48
CA LYS A 131 19.61 -25.07 -3.40
C LYS A 131 18.38 -25.82 -3.89
N LEU A 132 17.46 -25.11 -4.56
CA LEU A 132 16.23 -25.69 -5.12
C LEU A 132 16.56 -26.76 -6.18
N PHE A 133 17.52 -26.51 -7.07
CA PHE A 133 17.98 -27.49 -8.03
C PHE A 133 18.48 -28.78 -7.35
N LYS A 134 19.30 -28.67 -6.30
CA LYS A 134 19.78 -29.82 -5.53
C LYS A 134 18.68 -30.60 -4.80
N GLN A 135 17.54 -29.96 -4.50
CA GLN A 135 16.34 -30.58 -3.95
C GLN A 135 15.50 -31.31 -5.03
N GLY A 136 15.91 -31.21 -6.30
CA GLY A 136 15.25 -31.88 -7.42
C GLY A 136 14.14 -31.08 -8.06
N ILE A 137 14.02 -29.78 -7.76
CA ILE A 137 13.05 -28.88 -8.40
C ILE A 137 13.31 -28.83 -9.90
N LYS A 138 12.24 -29.01 -10.69
CA LYS A 138 12.26 -28.94 -12.16
C LYS A 138 11.58 -27.67 -12.68
N LEU A 139 10.64 -27.12 -11.92
CA LEU A 139 9.94 -25.90 -12.25
C LEU A 139 9.94 -24.97 -11.03
N MET A 140 10.49 -23.78 -11.19
CA MET A 140 10.38 -22.68 -10.22
C MET A 140 9.35 -21.65 -10.74
N ILE A 141 8.36 -21.32 -9.92
CA ILE A 141 7.39 -20.28 -10.23
C ILE A 141 7.63 -19.14 -9.24
N THR A 142 8.10 -18.00 -9.75
CA THR A 142 8.30 -16.84 -8.88
C THR A 142 7.00 -16.08 -8.69
N VAL A 143 6.81 -15.51 -7.54
CA VAL A 143 5.65 -14.66 -7.25
C VAL A 143 6.13 -13.36 -6.61
N ASP A 144 5.64 -12.24 -7.11
CA ASP A 144 5.98 -10.89 -6.66
C ASP A 144 7.48 -10.54 -6.79
N CYS A 145 8.19 -11.21 -7.66
CA CYS A 145 9.61 -10.95 -7.95
C CYS A 145 10.04 -11.63 -9.26
N GLY A 146 11.22 -11.26 -9.75
CA GLY A 146 11.90 -11.97 -10.83
C GLY A 146 12.00 -11.25 -12.15
N ILE A 147 11.23 -10.17 -12.40
CA ILE A 147 11.25 -9.47 -13.70
C ILE A 147 12.61 -8.88 -14.07
N THR A 148 13.48 -8.66 -13.09
CA THR A 148 14.83 -8.13 -13.31
C THR A 148 15.94 -9.18 -13.18
N ALA A 149 15.61 -10.44 -12.88
CA ALA A 149 16.55 -11.51 -12.53
C ALA A 149 17.07 -12.27 -13.77
N ILE A 150 17.75 -11.56 -14.70
CA ILE A 150 18.21 -12.13 -15.97
C ILE A 150 19.23 -13.25 -15.74
N GLY A 151 20.28 -12.98 -14.95
CA GLY A 151 21.37 -13.93 -14.74
C GLY A 151 20.94 -15.16 -13.93
N GLU A 152 20.06 -14.97 -12.94
CA GLU A 152 19.54 -16.02 -12.08
C GLU A 152 18.64 -16.99 -12.88
N VAL A 153 17.81 -16.45 -13.78
CA VAL A 153 16.94 -17.24 -14.65
C VAL A 153 17.75 -17.99 -15.71
N GLU A 154 18.78 -17.37 -16.30
CA GLU A 154 19.72 -18.03 -17.20
C GLU A 154 20.45 -19.18 -16.48
N PHE A 155 20.92 -18.93 -15.24
CA PHE A 155 21.56 -19.96 -14.43
C PHE A 155 20.62 -21.12 -14.12
N ALA A 156 19.36 -20.88 -13.75
CA ALA A 156 18.35 -21.92 -13.53
C ALA A 156 18.17 -22.79 -14.78
N LYS A 157 18.03 -22.16 -15.95
CA LYS A 157 17.88 -22.87 -17.24
C LYS A 157 19.10 -23.73 -17.57
N LEU A 158 20.30 -23.22 -17.32
CA LEU A 158 21.54 -24.00 -17.53
C LEU A 158 21.61 -25.23 -16.63
N GLN A 159 21.00 -25.20 -15.44
CA GLN A 159 20.87 -26.35 -14.55
C GLN A 159 19.76 -27.33 -14.99
N GLY A 160 18.94 -26.99 -15.99
CA GLY A 160 17.79 -27.80 -16.41
C GLY A 160 16.54 -27.60 -15.52
N MET A 161 16.41 -26.46 -14.90
CA MET A 161 15.24 -26.02 -14.14
C MET A 161 14.54 -24.87 -14.89
N ASP A 162 13.29 -25.09 -15.28
CA ASP A 162 12.48 -24.05 -15.91
C ASP A 162 12.00 -23.02 -14.87
N VAL A 163 11.83 -21.77 -15.33
CA VAL A 163 11.32 -20.67 -14.49
C VAL A 163 10.09 -20.06 -15.14
N ILE A 164 9.03 -19.90 -14.38
CA ILE A 164 7.89 -19.03 -14.72
C ILE A 164 7.94 -17.84 -13.78
N ILE A 165 7.89 -16.63 -14.35
CA ILE A 165 7.89 -15.40 -13.59
C ILE A 165 6.46 -14.90 -13.49
N THR A 166 5.97 -14.63 -12.26
CA THR A 166 4.77 -13.82 -12.01
C THR A 166 5.17 -12.60 -11.17
N ASP A 167 5.08 -11.43 -11.79
CA ASP A 167 5.58 -10.19 -11.19
C ASP A 167 4.72 -9.00 -11.65
N HIS A 168 4.78 -7.91 -10.93
CA HIS A 168 4.07 -6.66 -11.24
C HIS A 168 4.99 -5.43 -11.18
N HIS A 169 6.26 -5.64 -10.84
CA HIS A 169 7.26 -4.57 -10.80
C HIS A 169 7.55 -4.02 -12.21
N THR A 170 8.01 -2.77 -12.24
CA THR A 170 8.36 -2.09 -13.49
C THR A 170 9.49 -2.84 -14.22
N CYS A 171 9.26 -3.12 -15.50
CA CYS A 171 10.25 -3.77 -16.36
C CYS A 171 11.44 -2.85 -16.61
N LYS A 172 12.64 -3.42 -16.70
CA LYS A 172 13.83 -2.75 -17.26
C LYS A 172 13.90 -2.97 -18.77
N ASP A 173 14.87 -2.32 -19.43
CA ASP A 173 15.08 -2.43 -20.88
C ASP A 173 15.27 -3.87 -21.37
N ARG A 174 15.77 -4.75 -20.50
CA ARG A 174 15.97 -6.17 -20.82
C ARG A 174 15.16 -7.05 -19.88
N LEU A 175 14.46 -8.03 -20.45
CA LEU A 175 13.67 -9.01 -19.71
C LEU A 175 14.44 -10.33 -19.57
N PRO A 176 14.13 -11.17 -18.55
CA PRO A 176 14.72 -12.49 -18.34
C PRO A 176 14.13 -13.54 -19.33
N THR A 177 14.43 -13.37 -20.61
CA THR A 177 13.86 -14.16 -21.72
C THR A 177 14.23 -15.64 -21.71
N ALA A 178 15.13 -16.07 -20.84
CA ALA A 178 15.41 -17.49 -20.59
C ALA A 178 14.29 -18.19 -19.80
N ALA A 179 13.35 -17.44 -19.18
CA ALA A 179 12.18 -18.00 -18.54
C ALA A 179 11.24 -18.69 -19.54
N ALA A 180 10.54 -19.73 -19.08
CA ALA A 180 9.54 -20.45 -19.87
C ALA A 180 8.29 -19.58 -20.13
N ALA A 181 7.95 -18.70 -19.19
CA ALA A 181 6.89 -17.70 -19.32
C ALA A 181 7.14 -16.51 -18.40
N ILE A 182 6.69 -15.32 -18.79
CA ILE A 182 6.79 -14.09 -17.98
C ILE A 182 5.40 -13.43 -17.91
N LEU A 183 4.74 -13.59 -16.77
CA LEU A 183 3.46 -12.97 -16.47
C LEU A 183 3.69 -11.66 -15.72
N ASN A 184 3.64 -10.55 -16.44
CA ASN A 184 3.71 -9.20 -15.87
C ASN A 184 2.91 -8.25 -16.75
N PRO A 185 1.83 -7.65 -16.21
CA PRO A 185 0.95 -6.77 -17.00
C PRO A 185 1.61 -5.44 -17.40
N LYS A 186 2.76 -5.08 -16.77
CA LYS A 186 3.53 -3.87 -17.10
C LYS A 186 4.59 -4.09 -18.20
N ARG A 187 4.66 -5.28 -18.79
CA ARG A 187 5.55 -5.50 -19.93
C ARG A 187 5.14 -4.63 -21.11
N PRO A 188 6.10 -4.01 -21.82
CA PRO A 188 5.78 -3.15 -22.96
C PRO A 188 5.06 -3.85 -24.12
N ASP A 189 5.21 -5.18 -24.20
CA ASP A 189 4.61 -6.06 -25.23
C ASP A 189 3.33 -6.77 -24.74
N CYS A 190 2.79 -6.42 -23.57
CA CYS A 190 1.60 -7.02 -22.98
C CYS A 190 0.38 -6.09 -23.11
N ASP A 191 -0.61 -6.51 -23.88
CA ASP A 191 -1.87 -5.79 -24.09
C ASP A 191 -2.93 -6.11 -23.02
N TYR A 192 -2.52 -6.56 -21.83
CA TYR A 192 -3.47 -6.81 -20.74
C TYR A 192 -4.10 -5.49 -20.30
N PRO A 193 -5.45 -5.38 -20.27
CA PRO A 193 -6.13 -4.08 -20.13
C PRO A 193 -5.97 -3.38 -18.77
N PHE A 194 -5.33 -4.03 -17.79
CA PHE A 194 -5.13 -3.49 -16.44
C PHE A 194 -3.74 -3.83 -15.89
N ASP A 195 -2.84 -2.86 -15.90
CA ASP A 195 -1.42 -3.01 -15.52
C ASP A 195 -1.13 -2.84 -14.02
N ALA A 196 -2.11 -2.38 -13.24
CA ALA A 196 -1.94 -2.02 -11.82
C ALA A 196 -2.24 -3.16 -10.83
N LEU A 197 -2.21 -4.43 -11.27
CA LEU A 197 -2.31 -5.56 -10.35
C LEU A 197 -1.13 -5.58 -9.36
N ALA A 198 -1.36 -6.00 -8.11
CA ALA A 198 -0.32 -6.40 -7.18
C ALA A 198 0.27 -7.77 -7.58
N GLY A 199 1.40 -8.18 -7.01
CA GLY A 199 1.98 -9.51 -7.26
C GLY A 199 1.00 -10.64 -6.97
N VAL A 200 0.27 -10.55 -5.85
CA VAL A 200 -0.81 -11.51 -5.54
C VAL A 200 -1.95 -11.46 -6.56
N GLY A 201 -2.21 -10.30 -7.15
CA GLY A 201 -3.17 -10.16 -8.25
C GLY A 201 -2.74 -10.95 -9.48
N VAL A 202 -1.45 -10.89 -9.87
CA VAL A 202 -0.90 -11.67 -10.99
C VAL A 202 -0.94 -13.17 -10.67
N ALA A 203 -0.51 -13.59 -9.48
CA ALA A 203 -0.63 -14.98 -9.03
C ALA A 203 -2.10 -15.45 -9.00
N PHE A 204 -3.02 -14.58 -8.62
CA PHE A 204 -4.46 -14.86 -8.63
C PHE A 204 -4.99 -15.06 -10.05
N LYS A 205 -4.53 -14.26 -11.03
CA LYS A 205 -4.88 -14.47 -12.43
C LYS A 205 -4.36 -15.82 -12.94
N LEU A 206 -3.15 -16.22 -12.53
CA LEU A 206 -2.60 -17.53 -12.90
C LEU A 206 -3.45 -18.69 -12.36
N ILE A 207 -3.91 -18.65 -11.09
CA ILE A 207 -4.77 -19.73 -10.58
C ILE A 207 -6.15 -19.74 -11.25
N LEU A 208 -6.71 -18.59 -11.65
CA LEU A 208 -7.96 -18.55 -12.43
C LEU A 208 -7.78 -19.14 -13.83
N ALA A 209 -6.63 -18.90 -14.48
CA ALA A 209 -6.31 -19.52 -15.77
C ALA A 209 -6.13 -21.04 -15.65
N LEU A 210 -5.43 -21.52 -14.62
CA LEU A 210 -5.31 -22.94 -14.31
C LEU A 210 -6.67 -23.56 -13.98
N ALA A 211 -7.56 -22.85 -13.30
CA ALA A 211 -8.93 -23.31 -13.05
C ALA A 211 -9.71 -23.52 -14.36
N ILE A 212 -9.63 -22.57 -15.29
CA ILE A 212 -10.22 -22.71 -16.64
C ILE A 212 -9.69 -23.96 -17.33
N LYS A 213 -8.37 -24.16 -17.33
CA LYS A 213 -7.70 -25.31 -17.98
C LYS A 213 -8.17 -26.65 -17.41
N ASN A 214 -8.41 -26.70 -16.09
CA ASN A 214 -8.85 -27.91 -15.38
C ASN A 214 -10.37 -28.06 -15.32
N GLY A 215 -11.16 -27.23 -16.02
CA GLY A 215 -12.62 -27.29 -16.03
C GLY A 215 -13.27 -26.92 -14.67
N LEU A 216 -12.55 -26.24 -13.79
CA LEU A 216 -13.09 -25.77 -12.52
C LEU A 216 -13.89 -24.47 -12.73
N LYS A 217 -14.91 -24.28 -11.91
CA LYS A 217 -15.72 -23.07 -11.94
C LYS A 217 -14.93 -21.89 -11.37
N THR A 218 -14.57 -20.94 -12.22
CA THR A 218 -13.74 -19.78 -11.86
C THR A 218 -14.30 -18.95 -10.72
N THR A 219 -15.63 -18.81 -10.62
CA THR A 219 -16.28 -18.11 -9.51
C THR A 219 -16.06 -18.79 -8.16
N ASP A 220 -15.98 -20.10 -8.12
CA ASP A 220 -15.76 -20.86 -6.89
C ASP A 220 -14.30 -20.73 -6.45
N VAL A 221 -13.36 -20.84 -7.40
CA VAL A 221 -11.92 -20.59 -7.16
C VAL A 221 -11.70 -19.14 -6.71
N PHE A 222 -12.32 -18.17 -7.39
CA PHE A 222 -12.27 -16.77 -6.99
C PHE A 222 -12.69 -16.59 -5.52
N ASN A 223 -13.89 -17.06 -5.17
CA ASN A 223 -14.42 -16.90 -3.80
C ASN A 223 -13.57 -17.64 -2.75
N GLN A 224 -12.88 -18.70 -3.14
CA GLN A 224 -12.03 -19.49 -2.23
C GLN A 224 -10.72 -18.79 -1.89
N TYR A 225 -10.19 -17.92 -2.77
CA TYR A 225 -8.85 -17.34 -2.63
C TYR A 225 -8.83 -15.81 -2.58
N VAL A 226 -9.95 -15.14 -2.82
CA VAL A 226 -10.02 -13.66 -2.86
C VAL A 226 -9.70 -13.01 -1.50
N ASP A 227 -9.91 -13.72 -0.40
CA ASP A 227 -9.52 -13.27 0.95
C ASP A 227 -8.00 -13.05 1.05
N ILE A 228 -7.19 -14.01 0.60
CA ILE A 228 -5.73 -13.90 0.55
C ILE A 228 -5.31 -12.83 -0.45
N ALA A 229 -5.89 -12.84 -1.66
CA ALA A 229 -5.60 -11.84 -2.69
C ALA A 229 -5.86 -10.41 -2.21
N THR A 230 -6.92 -10.21 -1.42
CA THR A 230 -7.26 -8.91 -0.82
C THR A 230 -6.20 -8.42 0.16
N LEU A 231 -5.64 -9.31 0.99
CA LEU A 231 -4.60 -8.92 1.96
C LEU A 231 -3.35 -8.38 1.25
N GLY A 232 -2.83 -9.08 0.24
CA GLY A 232 -1.66 -8.64 -0.53
C GLY A 232 -1.95 -7.37 -1.33
N THR A 233 -3.06 -7.33 -2.08
CA THR A 233 -3.46 -6.16 -2.87
C THR A 233 -3.53 -4.87 -2.04
N ILE A 234 -4.05 -4.94 -0.81
CA ILE A 234 -4.12 -3.77 0.09
C ILE A 234 -2.73 -3.45 0.66
N ALA A 235 -1.95 -4.47 1.01
CA ALA A 235 -0.66 -4.28 1.66
C ALA A 235 0.40 -3.70 0.74
N ASP A 236 0.36 -4.02 -0.55
CA ASP A 236 1.25 -3.50 -1.59
C ASP A 236 0.91 -2.06 -2.02
N VAL A 237 -0.24 -1.53 -1.54
CA VAL A 237 -0.65 -0.13 -1.79
C VAL A 237 -0.83 0.17 -3.28
N VAL A 238 -1.24 -0.80 -4.09
CA VAL A 238 -1.61 -0.58 -5.50
C VAL A 238 -2.93 0.18 -5.65
N PRO A 239 -3.17 0.83 -6.81
CA PRO A 239 -4.42 1.52 -7.09
C PRO A 239 -5.65 0.65 -6.87
N LEU A 240 -6.59 1.09 -6.02
CA LEU A 240 -7.88 0.41 -5.80
C LEU A 240 -8.90 0.79 -6.88
N LEU A 241 -8.51 0.56 -8.13
CA LEU A 241 -9.28 0.76 -9.36
C LEU A 241 -9.43 -0.56 -10.11
N GLY A 242 -10.22 -0.60 -11.17
CA GLY A 242 -10.37 -1.77 -12.04
C GLY A 242 -10.56 -3.08 -11.28
N GLU A 243 -9.76 -4.10 -11.62
CA GLU A 243 -9.84 -5.43 -10.99
C GLU A 243 -9.47 -5.42 -9.49
N ASN A 244 -8.48 -4.61 -9.07
CA ASN A 244 -8.10 -4.50 -7.66
C ASN A 244 -9.28 -4.05 -6.80
N ARG A 245 -10.11 -3.13 -7.32
CA ARG A 245 -11.31 -2.67 -6.65
C ARG A 245 -12.33 -3.80 -6.46
N VAL A 246 -12.52 -4.65 -7.47
CA VAL A 246 -13.42 -5.81 -7.40
C VAL A 246 -12.88 -6.85 -6.42
N ILE A 247 -11.59 -7.19 -6.51
CA ILE A 247 -10.91 -8.13 -5.61
C ILE A 247 -11.10 -7.68 -4.15
N VAL A 248 -10.81 -6.42 -3.86
CA VAL A 248 -10.89 -5.88 -2.49
C VAL A 248 -12.35 -5.79 -2.01
N ASP A 249 -13.30 -5.35 -2.84
CA ASP A 249 -14.74 -5.31 -2.46
C ASP A 249 -15.27 -6.71 -2.10
N LYS A 250 -14.94 -7.72 -2.92
CA LYS A 250 -15.39 -9.10 -2.67
C LYS A 250 -14.67 -9.73 -1.47
N GLY A 251 -13.36 -9.52 -1.39
CA GLY A 251 -12.56 -10.07 -0.31
C GLY A 251 -12.90 -9.48 1.05
N LEU A 252 -13.15 -8.18 1.17
CA LEU A 252 -13.60 -7.56 2.43
C LEU A 252 -14.92 -8.18 2.93
N LYS A 253 -15.85 -8.52 2.03
CA LYS A 253 -17.11 -9.19 2.39
C LYS A 253 -16.87 -10.59 2.95
N ILE A 254 -15.92 -11.34 2.40
CA ILE A 254 -15.54 -12.66 2.88
C ILE A 254 -14.77 -12.55 4.21
N LEU A 255 -13.86 -11.58 4.30
CA LEU A 255 -13.05 -11.31 5.48
C LEU A 255 -13.87 -10.81 6.68
N HIS A 256 -15.08 -10.29 6.46
CA HIS A 256 -16.00 -9.96 7.56
C HIS A 256 -16.38 -11.18 8.42
N ASN A 257 -16.38 -12.38 7.82
CA ASN A 257 -16.54 -13.65 8.54
C ASN A 257 -15.51 -14.67 7.99
N PRO A 258 -14.22 -14.55 8.39
CA PRO A 258 -13.14 -15.29 7.78
C PRO A 258 -13.23 -16.79 8.08
N LYS A 259 -13.23 -17.58 7.02
CA LYS A 259 -13.24 -19.06 7.14
C LYS A 259 -11.84 -19.65 7.34
N ARG A 260 -10.79 -18.94 6.92
CA ARG A 260 -9.41 -19.38 7.12
C ARG A 260 -9.01 -19.16 8.58
N ILE A 261 -8.60 -20.25 9.21
CA ILE A 261 -8.21 -20.26 10.63
C ILE A 261 -7.09 -19.27 10.90
N GLY A 262 -6.05 -19.22 10.05
CA GLY A 262 -4.93 -18.30 10.20
C GLY A 262 -5.32 -16.82 10.06
N ILE A 263 -6.21 -16.49 9.11
CA ILE A 263 -6.70 -15.11 8.96
C ILE A 263 -7.54 -14.72 10.19
N ARG A 264 -8.41 -15.61 10.66
CA ARG A 264 -9.20 -15.38 11.87
C ARG A 264 -8.30 -15.15 13.08
N ALA A 265 -7.26 -15.96 13.26
CA ALA A 265 -6.32 -15.83 14.37
C ALA A 265 -5.57 -14.48 14.36
N VAL A 266 -5.08 -14.03 13.21
CA VAL A 266 -4.40 -12.72 13.14
C VAL A 266 -5.36 -11.56 13.34
N MET A 267 -6.63 -11.66 12.90
CA MET A 267 -7.66 -10.66 13.18
C MET A 267 -8.06 -10.60 14.65
N GLU A 268 -8.08 -11.75 15.33
CA GLU A 268 -8.34 -11.86 16.77
C GLU A 268 -7.24 -11.15 17.58
N VAL A 269 -5.97 -11.47 17.35
CA VAL A 269 -4.84 -10.82 18.06
C VAL A 269 -4.71 -9.33 17.71
N ALA A 270 -5.14 -8.92 16.51
CA ALA A 270 -5.23 -7.53 16.11
C ALA A 270 -6.42 -6.78 16.76
N GLY A 271 -7.37 -7.48 17.39
CA GLY A 271 -8.56 -6.91 18.00
C GLY A 271 -9.54 -6.30 17.00
N VAL A 272 -9.63 -6.87 15.79
CA VAL A 272 -10.47 -6.37 14.68
C VAL A 272 -11.50 -7.37 14.18
N LEU A 273 -11.54 -8.60 14.73
CA LEU A 273 -12.41 -9.68 14.26
C LEU A 273 -13.90 -9.29 14.27
N ASP A 274 -14.37 -8.61 15.33
CA ASP A 274 -15.78 -8.23 15.51
C ASP A 274 -16.06 -6.77 15.14
N LYS A 275 -15.14 -6.13 14.39
CA LYS A 275 -15.28 -4.73 13.99
C LYS A 275 -15.61 -4.61 12.50
N PRO A 276 -16.25 -3.49 12.09
CA PRO A 276 -16.39 -3.19 10.67
C PRO A 276 -15.03 -3.20 9.98
N LEU A 277 -14.92 -4.02 8.92
CA LEU A 277 -13.67 -4.21 8.19
C LEU A 277 -13.61 -3.29 6.98
N SER A 278 -12.49 -2.58 6.83
CA SER A 278 -12.19 -1.73 5.70
C SER A 278 -10.78 -2.01 5.16
N ALA A 279 -10.45 -1.52 3.98
CA ALA A 279 -9.10 -1.60 3.46
C ALA A 279 -8.08 -0.95 4.44
N SER A 280 -8.46 0.15 5.08
CA SER A 280 -7.64 0.80 6.10
C SER A 280 -7.40 -0.10 7.33
N THR A 281 -8.41 -0.87 7.78
CA THR A 281 -8.24 -1.85 8.86
C THR A 281 -7.20 -2.91 8.50
N ILE A 282 -7.24 -3.41 7.27
CA ILE A 282 -6.24 -4.39 6.80
C ILE A 282 -4.86 -3.74 6.72
N ALA A 283 -4.74 -2.58 6.08
CA ALA A 283 -3.47 -1.88 5.87
C ALA A 283 -2.75 -1.50 7.18
N PHE A 284 -3.50 -1.11 8.23
CA PHE A 284 -2.91 -0.60 9.46
C PHE A 284 -2.99 -1.55 10.66
N SER A 285 -3.78 -2.63 10.59
CA SER A 285 -3.89 -3.59 11.68
C SER A 285 -3.41 -4.99 11.33
N ILE A 286 -3.74 -5.52 10.15
CA ILE A 286 -3.41 -6.89 9.77
C ILE A 286 -2.07 -6.95 9.02
N ALA A 287 -1.92 -6.19 7.94
CA ALA A 287 -0.71 -6.20 7.11
C ALA A 287 0.59 -5.89 7.89
N PRO A 288 0.63 -4.96 8.88
CA PRO A 288 1.85 -4.74 9.66
C PRO A 288 2.32 -5.96 10.48
N ARG A 289 1.40 -6.82 10.93
CA ARG A 289 1.73 -8.06 11.64
C ARG A 289 2.35 -9.09 10.70
N LEU A 290 1.76 -9.28 9.53
CA LEU A 290 2.31 -10.16 8.49
C LEU A 290 3.68 -9.66 8.00
N ASN A 291 3.83 -8.34 7.80
CA ASN A 291 5.09 -7.71 7.39
C ASN A 291 6.21 -7.77 8.45
N ALA A 292 5.85 -7.89 9.73
CA ALA A 292 6.84 -7.97 10.81
C ALA A 292 7.73 -9.20 10.66
N ALA A 293 7.16 -10.33 10.22
CA ALA A 293 7.90 -11.55 9.93
C ALA A 293 9.06 -11.31 8.94
N GLY A 294 8.83 -10.61 7.83
CA GLY A 294 9.87 -10.29 6.84
C GLY A 294 10.85 -9.19 7.28
N ARG A 295 10.65 -8.54 8.45
CA ARG A 295 11.52 -7.47 8.96
C ARG A 295 12.39 -7.91 10.13
N LEU A 296 11.84 -8.66 11.07
CA LEU A 296 12.48 -9.07 12.33
C LEU A 296 12.65 -10.58 12.43
N GLY A 297 11.71 -11.36 11.88
CA GLY A 297 11.64 -12.82 11.93
C GLY A 297 11.81 -13.48 10.56
N SER A 298 11.04 -14.55 10.33
CA SER A 298 11.01 -15.31 9.07
C SER A 298 9.64 -15.15 8.39
N ALA A 299 9.63 -14.71 7.14
CA ALA A 299 8.42 -14.58 6.35
C ALA A 299 7.67 -15.91 6.16
N ALA A 300 8.38 -17.04 6.25
CA ALA A 300 7.78 -18.37 6.24
C ALA A 300 6.74 -18.58 7.36
N THR A 301 6.92 -17.93 8.53
CA THR A 301 5.93 -17.94 9.63
C THR A 301 4.58 -17.39 9.20
N ALA A 302 4.56 -16.31 8.43
CA ALA A 302 3.33 -15.71 7.94
C ALA A 302 2.69 -16.56 6.82
N VAL A 303 3.48 -17.21 5.96
CA VAL A 303 2.96 -18.18 4.98
C VAL A 303 2.34 -19.37 5.71
N GLU A 304 3.03 -19.95 6.69
CA GLU A 304 2.50 -21.08 7.49
C GLU A 304 1.17 -20.70 8.17
N LEU A 305 1.06 -19.49 8.73
CA LEU A 305 -0.19 -18.98 9.31
C LEU A 305 -1.33 -18.98 8.29
N LEU A 306 -1.09 -18.54 7.05
CA LEU A 306 -2.14 -18.49 6.00
C LEU A 306 -2.52 -19.89 5.49
N LEU A 307 -1.65 -20.88 5.63
CA LEU A 307 -1.82 -22.24 5.12
C LEU A 307 -2.38 -23.20 6.15
N THR A 308 -2.13 -23.01 7.45
CA THR A 308 -2.49 -23.97 8.50
C THR A 308 -3.99 -24.17 8.62
N ASN A 309 -4.38 -25.43 8.94
CA ASN A 309 -5.74 -25.81 9.30
C ASN A 309 -5.85 -26.20 10.79
N ASP A 310 -4.79 -26.04 11.58
CA ASP A 310 -4.73 -26.29 13.02
C ASP A 310 -4.96 -24.98 13.79
N GLU A 311 -6.01 -24.94 14.61
CA GLU A 311 -6.38 -23.75 15.39
C GLU A 311 -5.34 -23.38 16.45
N SER A 312 -4.72 -24.38 17.08
CA SER A 312 -3.68 -24.16 18.10
C SER A 312 -2.43 -23.55 17.46
N ARG A 313 -2.00 -24.12 16.32
CA ARG A 313 -0.86 -23.62 15.56
C ARG A 313 -1.11 -22.23 14.99
N ALA A 314 -2.31 -21.97 14.47
CA ALA A 314 -2.67 -20.64 13.97
C ALA A 314 -2.61 -19.57 15.08
N ARG A 315 -3.08 -19.90 16.28
CA ARG A 315 -3.01 -18.99 17.43
C ARG A 315 -1.58 -18.72 17.86
N GLU A 316 -0.76 -19.76 17.93
CA GLU A 316 0.69 -19.63 18.24
C GLU A 316 1.39 -18.70 17.25
N LEU A 317 1.22 -18.95 15.93
CA LEU A 317 1.83 -18.15 14.87
C LEU A 317 1.34 -16.69 14.87
N ALA A 318 0.03 -16.48 15.08
CA ALA A 318 -0.55 -15.13 15.14
C ALA A 318 -0.02 -14.34 16.35
N LEU A 319 0.17 -14.97 17.50
CA LEU A 319 0.78 -14.33 18.69
C LEU A 319 2.26 -14.00 18.46
N LEU A 320 3.00 -14.88 17.78
CA LEU A 320 4.39 -14.62 17.42
C LEU A 320 4.49 -13.38 16.52
N LEU A 321 3.68 -13.30 15.45
CA LEU A 321 3.63 -12.15 14.54
C LEU A 321 3.21 -10.86 15.24
N ASP A 322 2.28 -10.92 16.19
CA ASP A 322 1.87 -9.76 16.99
C ASP A 322 3.02 -9.28 17.91
N THR A 323 3.78 -10.22 18.48
CA THR A 323 4.95 -9.90 19.30
C THR A 323 6.03 -9.21 18.45
N GLU A 324 6.40 -9.79 17.32
CA GLU A 324 7.36 -9.20 16.37
C GLU A 324 6.90 -7.80 15.90
N ASN A 325 5.61 -7.62 15.64
CA ASN A 325 5.08 -6.30 15.28
C ASN A 325 5.16 -5.29 16.42
N LYS A 326 4.95 -5.70 17.68
CA LYS A 326 5.14 -4.83 18.86
C LYS A 326 6.60 -4.44 19.04
N GLU A 327 7.53 -5.38 18.88
CA GLU A 327 8.98 -5.12 18.91
C GLU A 327 9.39 -4.14 17.80
N ARG A 328 8.89 -4.33 16.59
CA ARG A 328 9.09 -3.40 15.49
C ARG A 328 8.56 -2.00 15.82
N GLN A 329 7.37 -1.88 16.41
CA GLN A 329 6.80 -0.59 16.82
C GLN A 329 7.63 0.08 17.93
N GLN A 330 8.18 -0.68 18.85
CA GLN A 330 9.06 -0.16 19.89
C GLN A 330 10.37 0.37 19.29
N THR A 331 10.99 -0.41 18.41
CA THR A 331 12.21 0.01 17.66
C THR A 331 11.93 1.25 16.82
N GLU A 332 10.75 1.33 16.15
CA GLU A 332 10.34 2.48 15.38
C GLU A 332 10.23 3.75 16.24
N ARG A 333 9.62 3.64 17.42
CA ARG A 333 9.52 4.78 18.37
C ARG A 333 10.90 5.25 18.81
N GLN A 334 11.76 4.32 19.21
CA GLN A 334 13.12 4.65 19.63
C GLN A 334 13.89 5.41 18.54
N ILE A 335 13.92 4.87 17.30
CA ILE A 335 14.60 5.52 16.17
C ILE A 335 13.98 6.89 15.86
N PHE A 336 12.66 7.01 15.97
CA PHE A 336 11.96 8.28 15.74
C PHE A 336 12.35 9.34 16.77
N ASP A 337 12.38 8.98 18.06
CA ASP A 337 12.75 9.88 19.15
C ASP A 337 14.22 10.31 19.03
N GLU A 338 15.13 9.38 18.74
CA GLU A 338 16.55 9.68 18.48
C GLU A 338 16.73 10.59 17.25
N ALA A 339 15.95 10.38 16.18
CA ALA A 339 15.97 11.23 15.00
C ALA A 339 15.50 12.66 15.31
N LEU A 340 14.46 12.82 16.15
CA LEU A 340 14.00 14.14 16.61
C LEU A 340 15.07 14.86 17.43
N GLU A 341 15.81 14.13 18.27
CA GLU A 341 16.94 14.70 19.02
C GLU A 341 18.07 15.19 18.09
N LEU A 342 18.38 14.42 17.04
CA LEU A 342 19.39 14.84 16.04
C LEU A 342 18.92 16.09 15.29
N ILE A 343 17.65 16.16 14.91
CA ILE A 343 17.06 17.34 14.27
C ILE A 343 17.15 18.56 15.20
N ALA A 344 16.78 18.42 16.47
CA ALA A 344 16.83 19.52 17.45
C ALA A 344 18.24 20.06 17.70
N LYS A 345 19.27 19.22 17.51
CA LYS A 345 20.68 19.62 17.64
C LYS A 345 21.27 20.26 16.37
N ASP A 346 20.56 20.22 15.24
CA ASP A 346 21.04 20.80 13.98
C ASP A 346 20.63 22.27 13.81
N PRO A 347 21.51 23.25 14.00
CA PRO A 347 21.17 24.67 13.90
C PRO A 347 20.81 25.11 12.48
N ASN A 348 21.11 24.29 11.46
CA ASN A 348 20.82 24.57 10.06
C ASN A 348 19.63 23.77 9.53
N PHE A 349 18.90 23.05 10.38
CA PHE A 349 17.80 22.16 9.96
C PHE A 349 16.74 22.88 9.10
N GLU A 350 16.34 24.10 9.50
CA GLU A 350 15.33 24.87 8.76
C GLU A 350 15.77 25.24 7.34
N LYS A 351 17.07 25.41 7.10
CA LYS A 351 17.63 25.76 5.79
C LYS A 351 17.77 24.55 4.86
N LYS A 352 17.73 23.33 5.40
CA LYS A 352 17.85 22.10 4.63
C LYS A 352 16.52 21.71 4.01
N LYS A 353 16.49 21.45 2.72
CA LYS A 353 15.30 20.94 2.03
C LYS A 353 15.17 19.42 2.10
N VAL A 354 16.28 18.70 2.29
CA VAL A 354 16.32 17.24 2.46
C VAL A 354 16.87 16.91 3.84
N ILE A 355 16.12 16.12 4.59
CA ILE A 355 16.54 15.57 5.88
C ILE A 355 17.43 14.36 5.61
N VAL A 356 18.68 14.39 6.04
CA VAL A 356 19.58 13.22 6.03
C VAL A 356 20.12 13.04 7.43
N LEU A 357 19.82 11.92 8.06
CA LEU A 357 20.29 11.57 9.39
C LEU A 357 20.98 10.22 9.36
N ALA A 358 22.10 10.11 10.03
CA ALA A 358 22.87 8.87 10.16
C ALA A 358 23.14 8.55 11.64
N GLN A 359 22.92 7.30 12.02
CA GLN A 359 23.18 6.83 13.37
C GLN A 359 23.65 5.38 13.34
N GLU A 360 24.55 5.05 14.24
CA GLU A 360 25.07 3.71 14.40
C GLU A 360 23.99 2.75 14.95
N ASN A 361 23.95 1.54 14.39
CA ASN A 361 23.09 0.46 14.88
C ASN A 361 21.57 0.67 14.78
N TRP A 362 21.07 1.66 14.05
CA TRP A 362 19.64 1.71 13.72
C TRP A 362 19.23 0.46 12.94
N HIS A 363 18.04 -0.05 13.23
CA HIS A 363 17.57 -1.27 12.57
C HIS A 363 17.20 -1.00 11.10
N GLN A 364 17.96 -1.58 10.15
CA GLN A 364 17.83 -1.34 8.70
C GLN A 364 16.42 -1.65 8.16
N GLY A 365 15.71 -2.64 8.73
CA GLY A 365 14.32 -2.96 8.34
C GLY A 365 13.27 -1.95 8.83
N VAL A 366 13.64 -1.00 9.71
CA VAL A 366 12.71 -0.06 10.36
C VAL A 366 12.95 1.39 9.93
N ILE A 367 14.20 1.78 9.60
CA ILE A 367 14.54 3.17 9.23
C ILE A 367 13.64 3.73 8.12
N GLY A 368 13.22 2.91 7.14
CA GLY A 368 12.33 3.37 6.05
C GLY A 368 10.92 3.77 6.52
N ILE A 369 10.43 3.16 7.62
CA ILE A 369 9.15 3.53 8.24
C ILE A 369 9.28 4.88 8.94
N VAL A 370 10.38 5.06 9.68
CA VAL A 370 10.67 6.31 10.38
C VAL A 370 10.94 7.45 9.38
N ALA A 371 11.64 7.17 8.27
CA ALA A 371 11.82 8.15 7.20
C ALA A 371 10.49 8.63 6.62
N SER A 372 9.50 7.74 6.42
CA SER A 372 8.14 8.14 6.03
C SER A 372 7.50 9.08 7.05
N ARG A 373 7.55 8.75 8.34
CA ARG A 373 6.95 9.59 9.41
C ARG A 373 7.58 10.97 9.49
N LEU A 374 8.89 11.07 9.36
CA LEU A 374 9.59 12.36 9.36
C LEU A 374 9.30 13.15 8.09
N CYS A 375 9.25 12.48 6.93
CA CYS A 375 8.85 13.08 5.67
C CYS A 375 7.44 13.70 5.75
N ASP A 376 6.47 12.97 6.31
CA ASP A 376 5.11 13.47 6.51
C ASP A 376 5.04 14.61 7.54
N MET A 377 5.81 14.51 8.63
CA MET A 377 5.81 15.48 9.73
C MET A 377 6.38 16.83 9.32
N TYR A 378 7.50 16.83 8.61
CA TYR A 378 8.20 18.05 8.19
C TYR A 378 7.88 18.48 6.76
N TYR A 379 7.19 17.63 6.00
CA TYR A 379 6.96 17.77 4.57
C TYR A 379 8.25 18.06 3.79
N LYS A 380 9.29 17.29 4.10
CA LYS A 380 10.62 17.33 3.45
C LYS A 380 11.03 15.91 3.03
N PRO A 381 11.70 15.71 1.90
CA PRO A 381 12.34 14.43 1.61
C PRO A 381 13.24 14.03 2.77
N CYS A 382 13.21 12.74 3.14
CA CYS A 382 13.91 12.24 4.32
C CYS A 382 14.67 10.96 4.01
N ILE A 383 15.94 10.91 4.36
CA ILE A 383 16.82 9.75 4.25
C ILE A 383 17.38 9.43 5.63
N LEU A 384 17.12 8.22 6.11
CA LEU A 384 17.73 7.71 7.34
C LEU A 384 18.76 6.64 7.01
N ILE A 385 19.91 6.72 7.62
CA ILE A 385 21.06 5.86 7.38
C ILE A 385 21.46 5.15 8.68
N SER A 386 21.45 3.82 8.63
CA SER A 386 22.05 2.97 9.67
C SER A 386 23.45 2.61 9.24
N HIS A 387 24.46 2.82 10.09
CA HIS A 387 25.83 2.48 9.73
C HIS A 387 26.47 1.48 10.71
N THR A 388 27.38 0.68 10.17
CA THR A 388 28.20 -0.26 10.93
C THR A 388 29.55 -0.40 10.20
N ASN A 389 30.64 -0.39 10.93
CA ASN A 389 32.01 -0.55 10.39
C ASN A 389 32.33 0.43 9.24
N GLY A 390 31.85 1.68 9.31
CA GLY A 390 32.17 2.73 8.34
C GLY A 390 31.34 2.70 7.05
N VAL A 391 30.42 1.75 6.91
CA VAL A 391 29.48 1.70 5.77
C VAL A 391 28.06 1.94 6.28
N GLY A 392 27.35 2.87 5.63
CA GLY A 392 25.97 3.21 5.91
C GLY A 392 25.01 2.61 4.88
N LYS A 393 23.92 2.02 5.35
CA LYS A 393 22.77 1.61 4.53
C LYS A 393 21.59 2.51 4.81
N GLY A 394 21.12 3.21 3.77
CA GLY A 394 20.07 4.22 3.87
C GLY A 394 18.74 3.79 3.28
N SER A 395 17.67 4.38 3.80
CA SER A 395 16.32 4.30 3.22
C SER A 395 15.71 5.69 3.19
N GLY A 396 15.30 6.12 1.99
CA GLY A 396 14.72 7.44 1.74
C GLY A 396 13.25 7.39 1.40
N ARG A 397 12.58 8.50 1.73
CA ARG A 397 11.19 8.80 1.35
C ARG A 397 11.10 10.22 0.84
N SER A 398 10.18 10.48 -0.07
CA SER A 398 10.07 11.77 -0.72
C SER A 398 8.68 12.37 -0.67
N ILE A 399 8.62 13.67 -0.95
CA ILE A 399 7.39 14.45 -1.11
C ILE A 399 7.04 14.58 -2.59
N LYS A 400 5.82 15.02 -2.88
CA LYS A 400 5.41 15.37 -4.25
C LYS A 400 6.30 16.49 -4.79
N GLY A 401 6.80 16.32 -6.02
CA GLY A 401 7.67 17.31 -6.67
C GLY A 401 9.17 17.04 -6.53
N PHE A 402 9.60 16.07 -5.70
CA PHE A 402 11.01 15.69 -5.59
C PHE A 402 11.20 14.22 -5.96
N ASN A 403 11.84 13.96 -7.09
CA ASN A 403 12.21 12.61 -7.51
C ASN A 403 13.47 12.16 -6.77
N LEU A 404 13.30 11.25 -5.81
CA LEU A 404 14.41 10.78 -4.98
C LEU A 404 15.43 9.97 -5.78
N PHE A 405 14.99 9.20 -6.80
CA PHE A 405 15.90 8.43 -7.64
C PHE A 405 16.82 9.36 -8.46
N ASP A 406 16.27 10.42 -9.06
CA ASP A 406 17.06 11.41 -9.81
C ASP A 406 18.06 12.14 -8.88
N ALA A 407 17.61 12.47 -7.66
CA ALA A 407 18.48 13.09 -6.65
C ALA A 407 19.65 12.17 -6.25
N LEU A 408 19.42 10.88 -6.08
CA LEU A 408 20.48 9.90 -5.80
C LEU A 408 21.39 9.71 -7.02
N THR A 409 20.86 9.72 -8.23
CA THR A 409 21.63 9.68 -9.47
C THR A 409 22.57 10.90 -9.58
N HIS A 410 22.09 12.09 -9.22
CA HIS A 410 22.93 13.29 -9.15
C HIS A 410 24.08 13.13 -8.14
N CYS A 411 23.85 12.40 -7.05
CA CYS A 411 24.81 12.14 -5.99
C CYS A 411 25.61 10.84 -6.17
N GLU A 412 25.62 10.20 -7.34
CA GLU A 412 26.22 8.86 -7.56
C GLU A 412 27.69 8.76 -7.12
N LYS A 413 28.46 9.87 -7.24
CA LYS A 413 29.89 9.91 -6.86
C LYS A 413 30.14 9.77 -5.36
N GLN A 414 29.15 10.07 -4.52
CA GLN A 414 29.20 9.98 -3.08
C GLN A 414 28.65 8.65 -2.56
N LEU A 415 28.05 7.84 -3.45
CA LEU A 415 27.36 6.60 -3.08
C LEU A 415 28.13 5.35 -3.55
N ILE A 416 28.01 4.28 -2.81
CA ILE A 416 28.53 2.95 -3.22
C ILE A 416 27.56 2.36 -4.27
N ASP A 417 26.29 2.37 -3.95
CA ASP A 417 25.18 1.97 -4.82
C ASP A 417 23.87 2.59 -4.34
N PHE A 418 22.87 2.60 -5.19
CA PHE A 418 21.52 3.03 -4.87
C PHE A 418 20.51 2.41 -5.83
N GLY A 419 19.22 2.41 -5.41
CA GLY A 419 18.12 1.92 -6.23
C GLY A 419 16.77 2.32 -5.64
N GLY A 420 15.73 2.30 -6.48
CA GLY A 420 14.38 2.63 -6.05
C GLY A 420 13.60 3.41 -7.10
N HIS A 421 12.67 4.22 -6.61
CA HIS A 421 11.71 5.00 -7.41
C HIS A 421 11.65 6.45 -6.94
N ALA A 422 10.84 7.27 -7.62
CA ALA A 422 10.70 8.69 -7.31
C ALA A 422 10.34 8.98 -5.84
N VAL A 423 9.52 8.13 -5.20
CA VAL A 423 9.00 8.39 -3.83
C VAL A 423 9.71 7.61 -2.73
N ALA A 424 10.46 6.56 -3.07
CA ALA A 424 11.16 5.72 -2.11
C ALA A 424 12.40 5.10 -2.75
N ALA A 425 13.54 5.15 -2.05
CA ALA A 425 14.79 4.58 -2.53
C ALA A 425 15.66 4.06 -1.38
N GLY A 426 16.54 3.12 -1.71
CA GLY A 426 17.61 2.64 -0.85
C GLY A 426 18.97 3.09 -1.37
N LEU A 427 19.95 3.18 -0.48
CA LEU A 427 21.33 3.54 -0.85
C LEU A 427 22.35 2.89 0.10
N ASN A 428 23.58 2.76 -0.38
CA ASN A 428 24.75 2.49 0.44
C ASN A 428 25.77 3.62 0.27
N VAL A 429 26.42 4.04 1.37
CA VAL A 429 27.36 5.17 1.40
C VAL A 429 28.49 4.89 2.37
N ASN A 430 29.74 5.30 2.05
CA ASN A 430 30.80 5.31 3.02
C ASN A 430 30.59 6.47 4.02
N MET A 431 30.78 6.22 5.31
CA MET A 431 30.59 7.27 6.31
C MET A 431 31.61 8.41 6.19
N SER A 432 32.74 8.19 5.51
CA SER A 432 33.68 9.26 5.12
C SER A 432 33.08 10.27 4.11
N ASP A 433 32.10 9.85 3.33
CA ASP A 433 31.50 10.64 2.25
C ASP A 433 30.18 11.29 2.65
N ILE A 434 29.68 11.01 3.88
CA ILE A 434 28.34 11.41 4.33
C ILE A 434 28.12 12.92 4.29
N ASP A 435 29.10 13.72 4.74
CA ASP A 435 28.96 15.19 4.74
C ASP A 435 28.91 15.76 3.32
N SER A 436 29.71 15.16 2.41
CA SER A 436 29.68 15.51 0.99
C SER A 436 28.34 15.15 0.35
N PHE A 437 27.81 13.98 0.68
CA PHE A 437 26.47 13.54 0.23
C PHE A 437 25.36 14.48 0.73
N ILE A 438 25.35 14.82 2.02
CA ILE A 438 24.36 15.76 2.61
C ILE A 438 24.39 17.10 1.90
N LYS A 439 25.59 17.62 1.63
CA LYS A 439 25.77 18.89 0.94
C LYS A 439 25.24 18.85 -0.50
N GLU A 440 25.60 17.80 -1.26
CA GLU A 440 25.26 17.72 -2.68
C GLU A 440 23.77 17.47 -2.90
N ILE A 441 23.12 16.59 -2.09
CA ILE A 441 21.69 16.34 -2.22
C ILE A 441 20.84 17.57 -1.85
N ASN A 442 21.26 18.37 -0.85
CA ASN A 442 20.58 19.61 -0.50
C ASN A 442 20.78 20.68 -1.58
N LYS A 443 21.98 20.77 -2.18
CA LYS A 443 22.23 21.66 -3.32
C LYS A 443 21.32 21.29 -4.51
N TYR A 444 21.21 20.01 -4.87
CA TYR A 444 20.29 19.56 -5.91
C TYR A 444 18.83 19.91 -5.55
N ALA A 445 18.42 19.71 -4.30
CA ALA A 445 17.09 20.09 -3.85
C ALA A 445 16.83 21.61 -3.93
N ASP A 446 17.85 22.45 -3.71
CA ASP A 446 17.74 23.90 -3.89
C ASP A 446 17.50 24.31 -5.35
N GLU A 447 18.04 23.54 -6.30
CA GLU A 447 17.88 23.75 -7.74
C GLU A 447 16.48 23.31 -8.25
N VAL A 448 15.90 22.23 -7.68
CA VAL A 448 14.68 21.60 -8.23
C VAL A 448 13.40 21.88 -7.43
N LEU A 449 13.49 22.20 -6.12
CA LEU A 449 12.34 22.49 -5.27
C LEU A 449 12.15 24.00 -5.07
N SER A 450 10.97 24.49 -5.39
CA SER A 450 10.53 25.83 -5.00
C SER A 450 9.99 25.82 -3.55
N GLU A 451 9.82 27.01 -2.97
CA GLU A 451 9.16 27.15 -1.65
C GLU A 451 7.73 26.63 -1.68
N GLN A 452 7.03 26.74 -2.82
CA GLN A 452 5.66 26.23 -2.96
C GLN A 452 5.60 24.71 -2.93
N ASP A 453 6.62 24.02 -3.45
CA ASP A 453 6.70 22.55 -3.43
C ASP A 453 6.90 22.01 -2.01
N MET A 454 7.37 22.84 -1.09
CA MET A 454 7.56 22.52 0.34
C MET A 454 6.30 22.75 1.20
N ILE A 455 5.19 23.18 0.58
CA ILE A 455 3.92 23.39 1.27
C ILE A 455 2.97 22.23 0.95
N PRO A 456 2.50 21.48 1.97
CA PRO A 456 1.58 20.38 1.72
C PRO A 456 0.25 20.86 1.15
N THR A 457 -0.34 20.08 0.25
CA THR A 457 -1.63 20.39 -0.36
C THR A 457 -2.74 19.52 0.21
N VAL A 458 -3.94 20.07 0.31
CA VAL A 458 -5.18 19.31 0.56
C VAL A 458 -6.01 19.36 -0.71
N ASP A 459 -6.11 18.23 -1.38
CA ASP A 459 -6.98 18.08 -2.53
C ASP A 459 -8.43 17.95 -2.06
N ILE A 460 -9.28 18.87 -2.50
CA ILE A 460 -10.70 18.94 -2.16
C ILE A 460 -11.50 18.53 -3.39
N ASP A 461 -12.29 17.45 -3.26
CA ASP A 461 -13.12 16.95 -4.36
C ASP A 461 -14.21 17.96 -4.75
N CYS A 462 -14.92 18.50 -3.75
CA CYS A 462 -15.85 19.62 -4.00
C CYS A 462 -16.20 20.38 -2.70
N PRO A 463 -16.60 21.67 -2.81
CA PRO A 463 -17.26 22.37 -1.71
C PRO A 463 -18.65 21.78 -1.44
N LEU A 464 -19.04 21.74 -0.16
CA LEU A 464 -20.39 21.35 0.25
C LEU A 464 -21.09 22.47 1.00
N SER A 465 -22.43 22.51 0.86
CA SER A 465 -23.27 23.26 1.79
C SER A 465 -23.50 22.44 3.07
N GLU A 466 -23.85 23.13 4.16
CA GLU A 466 -24.25 22.47 5.42
C GLU A 466 -25.43 21.51 5.22
N ARG A 467 -26.36 21.82 4.32
CA ARG A 467 -27.52 20.98 4.01
C ARG A 467 -27.14 19.62 3.42
N SER A 468 -25.96 19.53 2.82
CA SER A 468 -25.43 18.28 2.26
C SER A 468 -24.73 17.41 3.31
N VAL A 469 -24.49 17.93 4.52
CA VAL A 469 -23.90 17.17 5.63
C VAL A 469 -24.99 16.36 6.33
N THR A 470 -25.37 15.23 5.75
CA THR A 470 -26.45 14.37 6.24
C THR A 470 -25.97 12.91 6.34
N LEU A 471 -26.63 12.14 7.20
CA LEU A 471 -26.37 10.69 7.32
C LEU A 471 -26.66 9.96 6.00
N GLU A 472 -27.68 10.38 5.26
CA GLU A 472 -28.01 9.82 3.95
C GLU A 472 -26.84 10.00 2.97
N ASN A 473 -26.30 11.20 2.84
CA ASN A 473 -25.16 11.45 1.96
C ASN A 473 -23.90 10.70 2.43
N ALA A 474 -23.66 10.60 3.74
CA ALA A 474 -22.54 9.81 4.27
C ALA A 474 -22.68 8.32 3.89
N LYS A 475 -23.89 7.75 3.96
CA LYS A 475 -24.19 6.38 3.49
C LYS A 475 -24.02 6.22 1.97
N LEU A 476 -24.39 7.22 1.19
CA LEU A 476 -24.21 7.16 -0.27
C LEU A 476 -22.73 7.19 -0.68
N LEU A 477 -21.87 7.90 0.07
CA LEU A 477 -20.42 7.89 -0.16
C LEU A 477 -19.80 6.50 0.02
N SER A 478 -20.38 5.62 0.83
CA SER A 478 -19.88 4.25 0.98
C SER A 478 -19.98 3.41 -0.32
N LYS A 479 -20.81 3.81 -1.30
CA LYS A 479 -20.83 3.19 -2.62
C LYS A 479 -19.51 3.37 -3.38
N LEU A 480 -18.71 4.39 -3.02
CA LEU A 480 -17.39 4.63 -3.58
C LEU A 480 -16.29 3.75 -2.97
N GLU A 481 -16.58 3.02 -1.89
CA GLU A 481 -15.64 2.05 -1.30
C GLU A 481 -15.34 0.88 -2.26
N PRO A 482 -14.20 0.19 -2.07
CA PRO A 482 -13.15 0.36 -1.04
C PRO A 482 -12.26 1.58 -1.31
N PHE A 483 -11.97 2.35 -0.26
CA PHE A 483 -11.04 3.47 -0.35
C PHE A 483 -9.60 3.02 -0.15
N GLY A 484 -8.67 3.63 -0.87
CA GLY A 484 -7.23 3.38 -0.82
C GLY A 484 -6.48 4.19 -1.88
N MET A 485 -5.33 3.71 -2.33
CA MET A 485 -4.52 4.38 -3.34
C MET A 485 -5.34 4.66 -4.61
N ASN A 486 -5.28 5.87 -5.13
CA ASN A 486 -6.01 6.39 -6.29
C ASN A 486 -7.55 6.30 -6.20
N ASN A 487 -8.06 5.87 -5.05
CA ASN A 487 -9.48 5.91 -4.70
C ASN A 487 -9.64 6.39 -3.25
N GLU A 488 -9.09 7.54 -2.93
CA GLU A 488 -9.09 8.12 -1.59
C GLU A 488 -10.51 8.43 -1.13
N LYS A 489 -10.74 8.41 0.20
CA LYS A 489 -12.00 8.88 0.78
C LYS A 489 -12.18 10.35 0.43
N PRO A 490 -13.34 10.76 -0.14
CA PRO A 490 -13.53 12.12 -0.62
C PRO A 490 -13.33 13.18 0.47
N VAL A 491 -12.65 14.27 0.09
CA VAL A 491 -12.43 15.45 0.94
C VAL A 491 -13.30 16.59 0.43
N PHE A 492 -14.01 17.22 1.36
CA PHE A 492 -14.92 18.33 1.11
C PHE A 492 -14.44 19.60 1.81
N ALA A 493 -14.93 20.75 1.35
CA ALA A 493 -14.76 22.02 2.03
C ALA A 493 -16.11 22.61 2.47
N LEU A 494 -16.17 23.14 3.69
CA LEU A 494 -17.27 23.98 4.16
C LEU A 494 -16.70 25.34 4.57
N ALA A 495 -17.16 26.39 3.91
CA ALA A 495 -16.71 27.74 4.16
C ALA A 495 -17.60 28.48 5.17
N HIS A 496 -17.04 29.44 5.89
CA HIS A 496 -17.74 30.40 6.75
C HIS A 496 -18.65 29.73 7.81
N ALA A 497 -18.14 28.73 8.50
CA ALA A 497 -18.81 28.15 9.67
C ALA A 497 -18.35 28.87 10.97
N GLN A 498 -19.24 29.07 11.90
CA GLN A 498 -18.91 29.69 13.20
C GLN A 498 -18.57 28.60 14.22
N VAL A 499 -17.50 28.80 14.97
CA VAL A 499 -17.08 27.90 16.04
C VAL A 499 -17.99 28.06 17.26
N MET A 500 -18.73 27.01 17.61
CA MET A 500 -19.54 26.97 18.83
C MET A 500 -18.75 26.48 20.04
N ASN A 501 -17.94 25.46 19.85
CA ASN A 501 -17.12 24.88 20.90
C ASN A 501 -15.87 24.24 20.28
N ILE A 502 -14.75 24.35 20.95
CA ILE A 502 -13.48 23.73 20.56
C ILE A 502 -12.78 23.22 21.81
N ALA A 503 -12.24 22.00 21.77
CA ALA A 503 -11.52 21.43 22.89
C ALA A 503 -10.50 20.38 22.37
N PRO A 504 -9.26 20.40 22.91
CA PRO A 504 -8.35 19.29 22.72
C PRO A 504 -8.87 18.05 23.47
N VAL A 505 -8.67 16.87 22.92
CA VAL A 505 -9.17 15.59 23.47
C VAL A 505 -8.16 14.45 23.22
N GLY A 506 -8.38 13.33 23.91
CA GLY A 506 -7.52 12.16 23.83
C GLY A 506 -6.31 12.23 24.76
N ALA A 507 -5.48 11.18 24.76
CA ALA A 507 -4.23 11.17 25.52
C ALA A 507 -3.33 12.32 25.06
N ASP A 508 -2.73 13.05 26.00
CA ASP A 508 -1.85 14.20 25.77
C ASP A 508 -2.47 15.33 24.93
N ASN A 509 -3.82 15.44 24.90
CA ASN A 509 -4.52 16.47 24.12
C ASN A 509 -4.19 16.48 22.62
N LYS A 510 -3.84 15.33 22.05
CA LYS A 510 -3.37 15.23 20.66
C LYS A 510 -4.44 15.45 19.60
N HIS A 511 -5.72 15.31 19.94
CA HIS A 511 -6.83 15.41 18.99
C HIS A 511 -7.67 16.63 19.26
N LEU A 512 -8.45 17.05 18.28
CA LEU A 512 -9.33 18.21 18.38
C LEU A 512 -10.78 17.77 18.26
N ARG A 513 -11.62 18.12 19.22
CA ARG A 513 -13.08 18.09 19.09
C ARG A 513 -13.57 19.50 18.78
N LEU A 514 -14.25 19.65 17.67
CA LEU A 514 -14.77 20.91 17.19
C LEU A 514 -16.28 20.79 16.94
N ARG A 515 -17.06 21.75 17.40
CA ARG A 515 -18.48 21.91 17.06
C ARG A 515 -18.65 23.26 16.38
N ILE A 516 -19.21 23.23 15.19
CA ILE A 516 -19.47 24.39 14.36
C ILE A 516 -20.96 24.57 14.12
N VAL A 517 -21.38 25.81 13.81
CA VAL A 517 -22.73 26.10 13.34
C VAL A 517 -22.67 26.87 12.03
N LYS A 518 -23.58 26.53 11.12
CA LYS A 518 -23.83 27.28 9.89
C LYS A 518 -25.32 27.20 9.54
N ASN A 519 -25.96 28.36 9.30
CA ASN A 519 -27.38 28.44 8.96
C ASN A 519 -28.27 27.62 9.93
N ASN A 520 -28.05 27.79 11.25
CA ASN A 520 -28.71 27.05 12.34
C ASN A 520 -28.50 25.53 12.38
N GLN A 521 -27.66 24.98 11.53
CA GLN A 521 -27.29 23.59 11.60
C GLN A 521 -25.99 23.41 12.40
N THR A 522 -26.06 22.63 13.47
CA THR A 522 -24.88 22.26 14.28
C THR A 522 -24.23 21.00 13.75
N ILE A 523 -22.92 21.03 13.59
CA ILE A 523 -22.14 19.94 13.02
C ILE A 523 -20.99 19.58 13.97
N ASN A 524 -20.82 18.29 14.25
CA ASN A 524 -19.74 17.77 15.06
C ASN A 524 -18.56 17.34 14.19
N CYS A 525 -17.36 17.75 14.61
CA CYS A 525 -16.12 17.47 13.91
C CYS A 525 -15.10 16.86 14.88
N ILE A 526 -14.22 16.00 14.36
CA ILE A 526 -13.04 15.47 15.05
C ILE A 526 -11.81 15.67 14.17
N GLY A 527 -10.72 16.19 14.73
CA GLY A 527 -9.42 16.34 14.06
C GLY A 527 -8.38 15.48 14.76
N PHE A 528 -8.00 14.37 14.15
CA PHE A 528 -6.94 13.53 14.69
C PHE A 528 -5.57 14.20 14.51
N GLY A 529 -4.76 14.27 15.56
CA GLY A 529 -3.47 14.95 15.55
C GLY A 529 -3.54 16.48 15.45
N MET A 530 -4.73 17.07 15.65
CA MET A 530 -4.97 18.51 15.48
C MET A 530 -5.20 19.25 16.81
N GLY A 531 -4.76 18.71 17.94
CA GLY A 531 -4.99 19.29 19.26
C GLY A 531 -4.47 20.73 19.39
N GLU A 532 -3.33 21.03 18.77
CA GLU A 532 -2.71 22.37 18.77
C GLU A 532 -3.58 23.48 18.16
N PHE A 533 -4.56 23.15 17.29
CA PHE A 533 -5.48 24.15 16.73
C PHE A 533 -6.34 24.85 17.81
N ALA A 534 -6.52 24.23 18.97
CA ALA A 534 -7.24 24.85 20.09
C ALA A 534 -6.50 26.05 20.70
N GLU A 535 -5.21 26.23 20.39
CA GLU A 535 -4.44 27.41 20.83
C GLU A 535 -4.68 28.64 19.95
N PHE A 536 -5.11 28.43 18.68
CA PHE A 536 -5.22 29.48 17.67
C PHE A 536 -6.65 29.76 17.22
N ILE A 537 -7.57 28.82 17.44
CA ILE A 537 -8.98 28.93 17.08
C ILE A 537 -9.82 28.95 18.36
N HIS A 538 -10.76 29.89 18.43
CA HIS A 538 -11.57 30.13 19.62
C HIS A 538 -13.07 30.10 19.32
N GLN A 539 -13.88 29.93 20.33
CA GLN A 539 -15.33 30.06 20.22
C GLN A 539 -15.70 31.43 19.65
N GLY A 540 -16.60 31.46 18.68
CA GLY A 540 -17.03 32.66 17.97
C GLY A 540 -16.25 32.96 16.69
N ASP A 541 -15.08 32.32 16.49
CA ASP A 541 -14.33 32.49 15.25
C ASP A 541 -15.11 31.96 14.05
N THR A 542 -14.90 32.59 12.89
CA THR A 542 -15.36 32.09 11.60
C THR A 542 -14.24 31.29 10.95
N VAL A 543 -14.53 30.04 10.57
CA VAL A 543 -13.57 29.12 9.98
C VAL A 543 -14.04 28.52 8.66
N ASN A 544 -13.08 28.16 7.82
CA ASN A 544 -13.26 27.25 6.70
C ASN A 544 -12.66 25.90 7.12
N ILE A 545 -13.34 24.79 6.86
CA ILE A 545 -12.87 23.46 7.18
C ILE A 545 -12.76 22.59 5.95
N ALA A 546 -11.69 21.80 5.86
CA ALA A 546 -11.55 20.68 4.94
C ALA A 546 -11.78 19.37 5.71
N PHE A 547 -12.64 18.49 5.21
CA PHE A 547 -13.09 17.33 5.97
C PHE A 547 -13.51 16.15 5.10
N GLN A 548 -13.54 14.97 5.71
CA GLN A 548 -14.21 13.77 5.18
C GLN A 548 -15.50 13.55 5.98
N MET A 549 -16.57 13.10 5.32
CA MET A 549 -17.76 12.64 6.03
C MET A 549 -17.58 11.19 6.49
N ASP A 550 -17.99 10.91 7.72
CA ASP A 550 -18.00 9.58 8.30
C ASP A 550 -19.28 9.31 9.07
N ILE A 551 -19.55 8.05 9.36
CA ILE A 551 -20.70 7.63 10.16
C ILE A 551 -20.17 7.22 11.54
N ASN A 552 -20.59 7.95 12.55
CA ASN A 552 -20.30 7.60 13.94
C ASN A 552 -21.38 6.67 14.48
N HIS A 553 -20.97 5.50 14.93
CA HIS A 553 -21.83 4.51 15.59
C HIS A 553 -21.62 4.60 17.10
N TYR A 554 -22.58 5.14 17.80
CA TYR A 554 -22.51 5.25 19.25
C TYR A 554 -23.83 4.83 19.91
N GLN A 555 -23.78 3.86 20.82
CA GLN A 555 -24.95 3.30 21.56
C GLN A 555 -26.12 2.92 20.64
N GLY A 556 -25.82 2.29 19.49
CA GLY A 556 -26.82 1.87 18.50
C GLY A 556 -27.37 2.98 17.61
N ASN A 557 -26.95 4.22 17.81
CA ASN A 557 -27.34 5.35 16.96
C ASN A 557 -26.27 5.66 15.90
N GLU A 558 -26.72 5.98 14.69
CA GLU A 558 -25.85 6.44 13.59
C GLU A 558 -25.98 7.96 13.44
N THR A 559 -24.88 8.65 13.44
CA THR A 559 -24.82 10.10 13.20
C THR A 559 -23.70 10.44 12.23
N VAL A 560 -23.88 11.51 11.44
CA VAL A 560 -22.77 12.00 10.63
C VAL A 560 -21.75 12.72 11.50
N GLN A 561 -20.48 12.43 11.29
CA GLN A 561 -19.34 13.10 11.91
C GLN A 561 -18.35 13.54 10.83
N LEU A 562 -17.80 14.75 10.98
CA LEU A 562 -16.77 15.23 10.06
C LEU A 562 -15.38 14.93 10.65
N ILE A 563 -14.56 14.26 9.84
CA ILE A 563 -13.14 14.03 10.14
C ILE A 563 -12.34 15.16 9.49
N LEU A 564 -11.80 16.05 10.28
CA LEU A 564 -11.07 17.21 9.80
C LEU A 564 -9.74 16.81 9.16
N LYS A 565 -9.39 17.48 8.08
CA LYS A 565 -8.10 17.41 7.37
C LYS A 565 -7.32 18.70 7.50
N ASP A 566 -8.04 19.81 7.58
CA ASP A 566 -7.46 21.13 7.81
C ASP A 566 -8.52 22.15 8.27
N ILE A 567 -8.07 23.22 8.92
CA ILE A 567 -8.91 24.35 9.36
C ILE A 567 -8.19 25.65 9.05
N LYS A 568 -8.89 26.59 8.42
CA LYS A 568 -8.39 27.95 8.19
C LYS A 568 -9.29 28.96 8.89
N ARG A 569 -8.71 29.77 9.77
CA ARG A 569 -9.40 30.94 10.34
C ARG A 569 -9.54 31.99 9.25
N LYS A 570 -10.69 32.67 9.21
CA LYS A 570 -10.95 33.76 8.27
C LYS A 570 -10.47 35.10 8.84
#